data_422a15ff11c15c5cfc6833ea9c7ad789
#
_entry.id   422a15ff11c15c5cfc6833ea9c7ad789
#
_cell.length_a   1.000
_cell.length_b   1.000
_cell.length_c   1.000
_cell.angle_alpha   90.00
_cell.angle_beta   90.00
_cell.angle_gamma   90.00
#
_symmetry.space_group_name_H-M   'P 1'
#
loop_
_entity.id
_entity.type
_entity.pdbx_description
1 polymer ?
#
loop_
_entity_poly.entity_id
_entity_poly.type
_entity_poly.pdbx_seq_one_letter_code
_entity_poly.pdbx_strand_id
1 'polypeptide(L)'
;METIGLLSGIGHLPVDVALSAKSMGYRVIAVGVVPDIDPELAEAVDAYYDIHIGKIGKIISTLKKNDVKTVTIDRKSYKRAFI
;
A
#
# COMPACT_ATOMS: atom_id res chain seq x y z
N MET A 1 12.37 6.14 -10.91
CA MET A 1 11.91 5.33 -9.75
C MET A 1 10.44 5.00 -9.92
N GLU A 2 10.13 3.73 -9.89
CA GLU A 2 8.76 3.30 -10.04
C GLU A 2 8.01 3.36 -8.71
N THR A 3 6.74 3.76 -8.74
CA THR A 3 5.92 3.87 -7.56
C THR A 3 4.90 2.73 -7.54
N ILE A 4 4.85 2.00 -6.43
CA ILE A 4 3.85 0.96 -6.24
C ILE A 4 2.91 1.36 -5.10
N GLY A 5 1.67 0.89 -5.20
CA GLY A 5 0.67 1.06 -4.16
C GLY A 5 0.49 -0.23 -3.40
N LEU A 6 0.34 -0.14 -2.09
CA LEU A 6 0.13 -1.28 -1.22
C LEU A 6 -1.17 -1.09 -0.46
N LEU A 7 -2.16 -1.92 -0.75
CA LEU A 7 -3.41 -1.94 0.01
C LEU A 7 -3.20 -2.88 1.20
N SER A 8 -3.23 -2.32 2.38
CA SER A 8 -2.77 -3.00 3.58
C SER A 8 -3.92 -3.40 4.51
N GLY A 9 -3.95 -4.67 4.87
CA GLY A 9 -4.84 -5.19 5.88
C GLY A 9 -4.13 -5.38 7.21
N ILE A 10 -4.70 -6.21 8.06
CA ILE A 10 -4.17 -6.49 9.39
C ILE A 10 -2.93 -7.39 9.29
N GLY A 11 -2.01 -7.20 10.21
CA GLY A 11 -0.83 -8.06 10.35
C GLY A 11 0.46 -7.37 9.99
N HIS A 12 1.55 -8.12 10.04
CA HIS A 12 2.88 -7.59 9.81
C HIS A 12 3.37 -7.76 8.37
N LEU A 13 2.71 -8.58 7.57
CA LEU A 13 3.10 -8.85 6.20
C LEU A 13 3.21 -7.58 5.33
N PRO A 14 2.31 -6.59 5.46
CA PRO A 14 2.46 -5.35 4.70
C PRO A 14 3.79 -4.65 4.96
N VAL A 15 4.29 -4.69 6.18
CA VAL A 15 5.56 -4.09 6.53
C VAL A 15 6.70 -4.79 5.79
N ASP A 16 6.69 -6.11 5.78
CA ASP A 16 7.71 -6.89 5.09
C ASP A 16 7.71 -6.63 3.59
N VAL A 17 6.54 -6.55 2.99
CA VAL A 17 6.40 -6.24 1.57
C VAL A 17 6.93 -4.84 1.26
N ALA A 18 6.59 -3.87 2.10
CA ALA A 18 7.04 -2.50 1.91
C ALA A 18 8.55 -2.38 2.00
N LEU A 19 9.16 -3.02 3.00
CA LEU A 19 10.61 -2.98 3.16
C LEU A 19 11.32 -3.66 2.00
N SER A 20 10.80 -4.76 1.53
CA SER A 20 11.34 -5.48 0.39
C SER A 20 11.28 -4.62 -0.88
N ALA A 21 10.15 -3.98 -1.13
CA ALA A 21 10.00 -3.12 -2.29
C ALA A 21 10.94 -1.92 -2.24
N LYS A 22 11.10 -1.32 -1.07
CA LYS A 22 12.02 -0.19 -0.92
C LYS A 22 13.47 -0.62 -1.14
N SER A 23 13.84 -1.80 -0.69
CA SER A 23 15.19 -2.31 -0.92
C SER A 23 15.47 -2.56 -2.40
N MET A 24 14.43 -2.75 -3.20
CA MET A 24 14.56 -2.89 -4.65
C MET A 24 14.49 -1.56 -5.40
N GLY A 25 14.41 -0.45 -4.70
CA GLY A 25 14.41 0.87 -5.30
C GLY A 25 13.04 1.43 -5.65
N TYR A 26 11.96 0.79 -5.22
CA TYR A 26 10.62 1.30 -5.47
C TYR A 26 10.23 2.37 -4.46
N ARG A 27 9.42 3.30 -4.92
CA ARG A 27 8.71 4.21 -4.02
C ARG A 27 7.40 3.52 -3.63
N VAL A 28 7.08 3.47 -2.34
CA VAL A 28 5.91 2.75 -1.85
C VAL A 28 4.91 3.71 -1.23
N ILE A 29 3.68 3.62 -1.73
CA ILE A 29 2.54 4.36 -1.20
C ILE A 29 1.60 3.33 -0.58
N ALA A 30 1.43 3.37 0.73
CA ALA A 30 0.56 2.42 1.41
C ALA A 30 -0.77 3.05 1.76
N VAL A 31 -1.84 2.28 1.61
CA VAL A 31 -3.18 2.67 2.04
C VAL A 31 -3.67 1.63 3.03
N GLY A 32 -3.89 2.04 4.27
CA GLY A 32 -4.48 1.18 5.27
C GLY A 32 -5.99 1.22 5.14
N VAL A 33 -6.60 0.07 4.86
CA VAL A 33 -8.04 0.00 4.57
C VAL A 33 -8.85 -0.58 5.72
N VAL A 34 -8.19 -0.95 6.81
CA VAL A 34 -8.83 -1.45 8.03
C VAL A 34 -8.30 -0.67 9.22
N PRO A 35 -9.03 -0.65 10.37
CA PRO A 35 -8.63 0.21 11.50
C PRO A 35 -7.34 -0.19 12.22
N ASP A 36 -7.02 -1.47 12.26
CA ASP A 36 -5.91 -1.96 13.07
C ASP A 36 -4.66 -2.27 12.24
N ILE A 37 -4.12 -1.26 11.59
CA ILE A 37 -2.90 -1.40 10.80
C ILE A 37 -1.69 -1.36 11.72
N ASP A 38 -0.70 -2.20 11.43
CA ASP A 38 0.57 -2.20 12.15
C ASP A 38 1.22 -0.81 12.03
N PRO A 39 1.51 -0.13 13.15
CA PRO A 39 2.09 1.22 13.09
C PRO A 39 3.47 1.26 12.42
N GLU A 40 4.18 0.16 12.34
CA GLU A 40 5.46 0.12 11.65
C GLU A 40 5.30 0.34 10.13
N LEU A 41 4.12 0.10 9.59
CA LEU A 41 3.89 0.28 8.16
C LEU A 41 4.09 1.73 7.73
N ALA A 42 3.63 2.67 8.52
CA ALA A 42 3.78 4.09 8.19
C ALA A 42 5.25 4.49 8.10
N GLU A 43 6.11 3.85 8.87
CA GLU A 43 7.53 4.12 8.85
C GLU A 43 8.25 3.39 7.72
N ALA A 44 7.68 2.31 7.22
CA ALA A 44 8.29 1.48 6.19
C ALA A 44 8.00 1.96 4.76
N VAL A 45 7.14 2.96 4.59
CA VAL A 45 6.72 3.43 3.28
C VAL A 45 7.04 4.90 3.07
N ASP A 46 6.97 5.36 1.83
CA ASP A 46 7.24 6.77 1.52
C ASP A 46 6.06 7.67 1.86
N ALA A 47 4.84 7.15 1.72
CA ALA A 47 3.64 7.86 2.14
C ALA A 47 2.60 6.86 2.60
N TYR A 48 1.84 7.21 3.62
CA TYR A 48 0.81 6.36 4.19
C TYR A 48 -0.50 7.12 4.26
N TYR A 49 -1.58 6.49 3.81
CA TYR A 49 -2.92 7.04 3.88
C TYR A 49 -3.84 6.05 4.57
N ASP A 50 -4.67 6.56 5.46
CA ASP A 50 -5.64 5.76 6.19
C ASP A 50 -7.01 6.03 5.57
N ILE A 51 -7.46 5.14 4.70
CA ILE A 51 -8.71 5.30 3.96
C ILE A 51 -9.50 4.01 4.08
N HIS A 52 -10.66 4.09 4.73
CA HIS A 52 -11.53 2.94 4.93
C HIS A 52 -11.90 2.29 3.59
N ILE A 53 -11.98 0.96 3.58
CA ILE A 53 -12.27 0.20 2.35
C ILE A 53 -13.59 0.61 1.68
N GLY A 54 -14.55 1.11 2.45
CA GLY A 54 -15.81 1.60 1.92
C GLY A 54 -15.69 2.83 1.04
N LYS A 55 -14.54 3.50 1.06
CA LYS A 55 -14.28 4.70 0.27
C LYS A 55 -13.39 4.38 -0.91
N ILE A 56 -13.80 3.41 -1.73
CA ILE A 56 -12.97 2.90 -2.82
C ILE A 56 -12.59 3.98 -3.84
N GLY A 57 -13.49 4.92 -4.10
CA GLY A 57 -13.20 6.01 -5.02
C GLY A 57 -12.07 6.90 -4.52
N LYS A 58 -12.02 7.15 -3.23
CA LYS A 58 -10.96 7.93 -2.62
C LYS A 58 -9.63 7.18 -2.64
N ILE A 59 -9.66 5.87 -2.44
CA ILE A 59 -8.48 5.02 -2.54
C ILE A 59 -7.89 5.12 -3.95
N ILE A 60 -8.70 4.95 -4.96
CA ILE A 60 -8.26 5.01 -6.35
C ILE A 60 -7.70 6.39 -6.68
N SER A 61 -8.40 7.43 -6.27
CA SER A 61 -7.99 8.82 -6.49
C SER A 61 -6.64 9.11 -5.85
N THR A 62 -6.42 8.63 -4.63
CA THR A 62 -5.15 8.80 -3.91
C THR A 62 -4.01 8.10 -4.64
N LEU A 63 -4.24 6.88 -5.11
CA LEU A 63 -3.22 6.13 -5.82
C LEU A 63 -2.86 6.82 -7.14
N LYS A 64 -3.84 7.31 -7.87
CA LYS A 64 -3.59 8.03 -9.13
C LYS A 64 -2.84 9.33 -8.88
N LYS A 65 -3.17 10.05 -7.84
CA LYS A 65 -2.51 11.30 -7.48
C LYS A 65 -1.03 11.08 -7.20
N ASN A 66 -0.67 9.94 -6.69
CA ASN A 66 0.72 9.59 -6.38
C ASN A 66 1.43 8.87 -7.52
N ASP A 67 0.81 8.83 -8.70
CA ASP A 67 1.38 8.21 -9.90
C ASP A 67 1.67 6.72 -9.73
N VAL A 68 0.81 6.04 -8.99
CA VAL A 68 0.93 4.61 -8.75
C VAL A 68 0.45 3.85 -9.99
N LYS A 69 1.27 2.95 -10.49
CA LYS A 69 0.94 2.16 -11.69
C LYS A 69 0.59 0.73 -11.36
N THR A 70 1.12 0.20 -10.29
CA THR A 70 0.86 -1.18 -9.87
C THR A 70 0.41 -1.17 -8.42
N VAL A 71 -0.66 -1.89 -8.14
CA VAL A 71 -1.16 -2.04 -6.78
C VAL A 71 -0.96 -3.48 -6.33
N THR A 72 -0.35 -3.64 -5.18
CA THR A 72 -0.22 -4.94 -4.53
C THR A 72 -1.21 -4.99 -3.39
N ILE A 73 -2.05 -6.02 -3.39
CA ILE A 73 -3.00 -6.23 -2.31
C ILE A 73 -2.38 -7.22 -1.35
N ASP A 74 -2.17 -6.77 -0.13
CA ASP A 74 -1.57 -7.59 0.89
C ASP A 74 -2.60 -8.48 1.55
N ARG A 75 -2.67 -9.70 1.11
CA ARG A 75 -3.49 -10.75 1.71
C ARG A 75 -2.92 -12.10 1.27
N LYS A 76 -3.46 -13.16 1.83
CA LYS A 76 -2.92 -14.52 1.62
C LYS A 76 -2.77 -14.93 0.16
N SER A 77 -3.59 -14.41 -0.73
CA SER A 77 -3.55 -14.81 -2.13
C SER A 77 -2.54 -14.04 -2.97
N TYR A 78 -1.95 -12.99 -2.47
CA TYR A 78 -0.91 -12.20 -3.15
C TYR A 78 -1.25 -11.81 -4.58
N LYS A 79 -2.40 -11.25 -4.77
CA LYS A 79 -2.80 -10.85 -6.11
C LYS A 79 -2.27 -9.47 -6.44
N ARG A 80 -1.87 -9.28 -7.69
CA ARG A 80 -1.50 -7.99 -8.23
C ARG A 80 -2.63 -7.45 -9.08
N ALA A 81 -2.83 -6.14 -8.99
CA ALA A 81 -3.77 -5.45 -9.85
C ALA A 81 -3.05 -4.27 -10.51
N PHE A 82 -3.40 -3.98 -11.73
CA PHE A 82 -2.86 -2.83 -12.46
C PHE A 82 -3.94 -1.78 -12.59
N ILE A 83 -3.56 -0.54 -12.41
CA ILE A 83 -4.47 0.60 -12.48
C ILE A 83 -4.35 1.28 -13.82
#